data_7a543bc4897537d735c8ac2fa3a6000d
#
_entry.id   7a543bc4897537d735c8ac2fa3a6000d
#
_cell.length_a   1.000
_cell.length_b   1.000
_cell.length_c   1.000
_cell.angle_alpha   90.00
_cell.angle_beta   90.00
_cell.angle_gamma   90.00
#
_symmetry.space_group_name_H-M   'P 1'
#
loop_
_entity.id
_entity.type
_entity.pdbx_description
1 polymer ?
#
loop_
_entity_poly.entity_id
_entity_poly.type
_entity_poly.pdbx_seq_one_letter_code
_entity_poly.pdbx_strand_id
1 'polypeptide(L)'
;GQGTRGVARGGLANMAGSALAGGTGVIVTWVVARVLGAAEAGAFFAATAAFVLGGGLAKLGTQTGLVYWPARLRATGRDHLLGACLRAGLVPVLVLALVLSATMFWQAPAIAHLTAADSPDVLAAHTAGLRMLALFLPLQALTDALLTATRGYKAMRPTVTLDRILRSVLQLLCVGGVGIATMWTAASLPAMAFAWAVPYLPVAVLAAFALRRIYFAGKPDSHRTRRSERLDVRREFWRFTGPRALASVAQLALQRVDVLLVAALGGLAPAAVYAVAGRFVVLIQFANQGISQSVQPRLAEALATGDRSTASHLYQTATGWLVLVTWPINLMVILYAPVYLRLFGEQYTAGVTVVVVLACAMLVATGCGMVDMVLAMAGRTSWNLINVLVALGVTIGLDVLLIPRYGALGAAIGLACAMVANNLLPLIQVGRAARLHPFGRGTLVAGALSVVCFGVLPRIVTAVAGTGAIGLTTATVLAVPAFVAAAWALRGPLALNAFSFRRKSASSQTAASSGRLAATGKTSTNKSRRTG
;
A
#
# COMPACT_ATOMS: atom_id res chain seq x y z
N GLY A 1 -11.05 15.79 -22.89
CA GLY A 1 -11.59 16.33 -21.63
C GLY A 1 -12.37 15.33 -20.77
N GLN A 2 -13.09 14.38 -21.35
CA GLN A 2 -13.88 13.40 -20.56
C GLN A 2 -13.02 12.23 -20.03
N GLY A 3 -12.01 11.80 -20.75
CA GLY A 3 -11.11 10.72 -20.33
C GLY A 3 -10.26 11.07 -19.11
N THR A 4 -9.72 12.28 -19.04
CA THR A 4 -8.88 12.74 -17.93
C THR A 4 -9.66 12.93 -16.63
N ARG A 5 -10.91 13.38 -16.69
CA ARG A 5 -11.81 13.49 -15.53
C ARG A 5 -12.18 12.11 -14.96
N GLY A 6 -12.37 11.10 -15.82
CA GLY A 6 -12.66 9.72 -15.41
C GLY A 6 -11.47 9.08 -14.68
N VAL A 7 -10.25 9.28 -15.18
CA VAL A 7 -9.01 8.78 -14.56
C VAL A 7 -8.76 9.46 -13.20
N ALA A 8 -8.95 10.79 -13.11
CA ALA A 8 -8.78 11.52 -11.86
C ALA A 8 -9.78 11.08 -10.78
N ARG A 9 -11.06 10.90 -11.14
CA ARG A 9 -12.10 10.38 -10.22
C ARG A 9 -11.80 8.94 -9.77
N GLY A 10 -11.34 8.09 -10.68
CA GLY A 10 -10.93 6.72 -10.35
C GLY A 10 -9.72 6.68 -9.40
N GLY A 11 -8.75 7.55 -9.60
CA GLY A 11 -7.59 7.71 -8.73
C GLY A 11 -7.97 8.15 -7.32
N LEU A 12 -8.78 9.21 -7.19
CA LEU A 12 -9.27 9.70 -5.90
C LEU A 12 -10.11 8.64 -5.15
N ALA A 13 -11.01 7.94 -5.86
CA ALA A 13 -11.80 6.87 -5.26
C ALA A 13 -10.91 5.72 -4.77
N ASN A 14 -9.86 5.36 -5.51
CA ASN A 14 -8.90 4.34 -5.09
C ASN A 14 -8.09 4.77 -3.85
N MET A 15 -7.68 6.05 -3.77
CA MET A 15 -6.99 6.59 -2.60
C MET A 15 -7.89 6.60 -1.36
N ALA A 16 -9.13 7.10 -1.50
CA ALA A 16 -10.11 7.10 -0.41
C ALA A 16 -10.44 5.68 0.06
N GLY A 17 -10.65 4.74 -0.88
CA GLY A 17 -10.85 3.33 -0.56
C GLY A 17 -9.64 2.70 0.15
N SER A 18 -8.41 3.04 -0.26
CA SER A 18 -7.20 2.57 0.41
C SER A 18 -7.05 3.10 1.83
N ALA A 19 -7.34 4.39 2.04
CA ALA A 19 -7.32 5.01 3.36
C ALA A 19 -8.37 4.37 4.29
N LEU A 20 -9.58 4.10 3.77
CA LEU A 20 -10.62 3.38 4.50
C LEU A 20 -10.16 1.96 4.87
N ALA A 21 -9.63 1.20 3.91
CA ALA A 21 -9.14 -0.16 4.16
C ALA A 21 -8.01 -0.19 5.20
N GLY A 22 -7.12 0.79 5.17
CA GLY A 22 -6.06 0.90 6.17
C GLY A 22 -6.57 1.30 7.55
N GLY A 23 -7.47 2.26 7.62
CA GLY A 23 -8.11 2.66 8.88
C GLY A 23 -8.88 1.49 9.52
N THR A 24 -9.67 0.77 8.73
CA THR A 24 -10.36 -0.45 9.22
C THR A 24 -9.38 -1.52 9.66
N GLY A 25 -8.25 -1.69 8.96
CA GLY A 25 -7.19 -2.63 9.35
C GLY A 25 -6.55 -2.29 10.70
N VAL A 26 -6.35 -1.00 11.00
CA VAL A 26 -5.88 -0.55 12.31
C VAL A 26 -6.92 -0.84 13.40
N ILE A 27 -8.20 -0.54 13.14
CA ILE A 27 -9.29 -0.82 14.10
C ILE A 27 -9.44 -2.32 14.34
N VAL A 28 -9.39 -3.15 13.29
CA VAL A 28 -9.40 -4.62 13.43
C VAL A 28 -8.24 -5.09 14.31
N THR A 29 -7.04 -4.56 14.09
CA THR A 29 -5.89 -4.87 14.94
C THR A 29 -6.12 -4.47 16.41
N TRP A 30 -6.73 -3.31 16.61
CA TRP A 30 -7.08 -2.82 17.94
C TRP A 30 -8.08 -3.75 18.65
N VAL A 31 -9.15 -4.18 17.95
CA VAL A 31 -10.13 -5.12 18.50
C VAL A 31 -9.46 -6.44 18.88
N VAL A 32 -8.67 -7.03 17.96
CA VAL A 32 -7.95 -8.29 18.21
C VAL A 32 -7.01 -8.15 19.41
N ALA A 33 -6.22 -7.09 19.46
CA ALA A 33 -5.27 -6.85 20.55
C ALA A 33 -5.93 -6.63 21.91
N ARG A 34 -7.15 -6.07 21.93
CA ARG A 34 -7.92 -5.83 23.17
C ARG A 34 -8.69 -7.06 23.65
N VAL A 35 -9.18 -7.86 22.72
CA VAL A 35 -10.07 -9.01 23.00
C VAL A 35 -9.27 -10.26 23.32
N LEU A 36 -8.22 -10.52 22.55
CA LEU A 36 -7.33 -11.67 22.76
C LEU A 36 -6.17 -11.28 23.68
N GLY A 37 -5.70 -12.21 24.49
CA GLY A 37 -4.44 -12.04 25.23
C GLY A 37 -3.24 -11.90 24.26
N ALA A 38 -2.10 -11.40 24.76
CA ALA A 38 -0.95 -11.11 23.90
C ALA A 38 -0.48 -12.34 23.08
N ALA A 39 -0.46 -13.54 23.66
CA ALA A 39 -0.06 -14.76 22.96
C ALA A 39 -1.05 -15.15 21.86
N GLU A 40 -2.36 -15.12 22.13
CA GLU A 40 -3.39 -15.42 21.11
C GLU A 40 -3.46 -14.34 20.02
N ALA A 41 -3.31 -13.08 20.38
CA ALA A 41 -3.21 -12.00 19.40
C ALA A 41 -1.99 -12.18 18.49
N GLY A 42 -0.85 -12.58 19.05
CA GLY A 42 0.35 -12.92 18.29
C GLY A 42 0.13 -14.10 17.34
N ALA A 43 -0.54 -15.16 17.82
CA ALA A 43 -0.93 -16.29 17.01
C ALA A 43 -1.87 -15.87 15.87
N PHE A 44 -2.83 -14.98 16.12
CA PHE A 44 -3.70 -14.41 15.10
C PHE A 44 -2.90 -13.62 14.04
N PHE A 45 -1.98 -12.75 14.46
CA PHE A 45 -1.19 -11.95 13.53
C PHE A 45 -0.22 -12.83 12.73
N ALA A 46 0.39 -13.84 13.32
CA ALA A 46 1.22 -14.81 12.61
C ALA A 46 0.41 -15.63 11.60
N ALA A 47 -0.76 -16.14 12.01
CA ALA A 47 -1.64 -16.90 11.12
C ALA A 47 -2.14 -16.04 9.93
N THR A 48 -2.53 -14.78 10.17
CA THR A 48 -2.94 -13.88 9.11
C THR A 48 -1.77 -13.46 8.21
N ALA A 49 -0.55 -13.32 8.74
CA ALA A 49 0.65 -13.07 7.94
C ALA A 49 0.95 -14.27 7.02
N ALA A 50 0.88 -15.50 7.54
CA ALA A 50 1.03 -16.74 6.75
C ALA A 50 -0.05 -16.84 5.66
N PHE A 51 -1.30 -16.56 5.98
CA PHE A 51 -2.41 -16.53 5.04
C PHE A 51 -2.19 -15.51 3.91
N VAL A 52 -1.82 -14.27 4.23
CA VAL A 52 -1.57 -13.21 3.23
C VAL A 52 -0.36 -13.56 2.36
N LEU A 53 0.70 -14.12 2.96
CA LEU A 53 1.88 -14.57 2.24
C LEU A 53 1.53 -15.74 1.30
N GLY A 54 0.80 -16.75 1.78
CA GLY A 54 0.33 -17.88 0.98
C GLY A 54 -0.54 -17.46 -0.19
N GLY A 55 -1.53 -16.58 0.05
CA GLY A 55 -2.38 -16.03 -1.01
C GLY A 55 -1.59 -15.16 -2.01
N GLY A 56 -0.57 -14.47 -1.55
CA GLY A 56 0.34 -13.70 -2.42
C GLY A 56 1.22 -14.58 -3.30
N LEU A 57 1.75 -15.68 -2.74
CA LEU A 57 2.49 -16.70 -3.49
C LEU A 57 1.61 -17.36 -4.56
N ALA A 58 0.35 -17.67 -4.19
CA ALA A 58 -0.61 -18.27 -5.11
C ALA A 58 -0.87 -17.43 -6.36
N LYS A 59 -0.75 -16.12 -6.25
CA LYS A 59 -0.98 -15.18 -7.37
C LYS A 59 0.10 -15.24 -8.46
N LEU A 60 1.30 -15.77 -8.18
CA LEU A 60 2.38 -15.96 -9.16
C LEU A 60 2.65 -14.72 -10.03
N GLY A 61 2.53 -13.52 -9.50
CA GLY A 61 2.72 -12.27 -10.25
C GLY A 61 1.67 -11.98 -11.33
N THR A 62 0.58 -12.75 -11.39
CA THR A 62 -0.50 -12.57 -12.39
C THR A 62 -1.18 -11.21 -12.33
N GLN A 63 -0.93 -10.44 -11.26
CA GLN A 63 -1.41 -9.07 -11.14
C GLN A 63 -0.99 -8.16 -12.30
N THR A 64 0.19 -8.35 -12.86
CA THR A 64 0.65 -7.63 -14.06
C THR A 64 0.11 -8.26 -15.35
N GLY A 65 0.13 -9.56 -15.47
CA GLY A 65 -0.32 -10.28 -16.66
C GLY A 65 -1.81 -10.13 -16.94
N LEU A 66 -2.65 -10.25 -15.90
CA LEU A 66 -4.11 -10.11 -16.02
C LEU A 66 -4.57 -8.66 -16.29
N VAL A 67 -3.72 -7.67 -16.06
CA VAL A 67 -3.99 -6.28 -16.47
C VAL A 67 -3.51 -6.03 -17.90
N TYR A 68 -2.28 -6.44 -18.23
CA TYR A 68 -1.63 -6.14 -19.49
C TYR A 68 -2.26 -6.89 -20.67
N TRP A 69 -2.42 -8.22 -20.57
CA TRP A 69 -2.83 -9.06 -21.70
C TRP A 69 -4.27 -8.81 -22.16
N PRO A 70 -5.30 -8.73 -21.27
CA PRO A 70 -6.65 -8.42 -21.73
C PRO A 70 -6.73 -7.03 -22.42
N ALA A 71 -6.02 -6.03 -21.90
CA ALA A 71 -5.96 -4.71 -22.52
C ALA A 71 -5.31 -4.76 -23.91
N ARG A 72 -4.20 -5.49 -24.07
CA ARG A 72 -3.48 -5.68 -25.34
C ARG A 72 -4.31 -6.45 -26.36
N LEU A 73 -4.91 -7.57 -25.98
CA LEU A 73 -5.73 -8.40 -26.89
C LEU A 73 -6.91 -7.59 -27.45
N ARG A 74 -7.55 -6.78 -26.62
CA ARG A 74 -8.63 -5.90 -27.06
C ARG A 74 -8.14 -4.79 -27.98
N ALA A 75 -7.00 -4.19 -27.68
CA ALA A 75 -6.41 -3.15 -28.53
C ALA A 75 -5.98 -3.67 -29.90
N THR A 76 -5.66 -4.95 -30.02
CA THR A 76 -5.23 -5.61 -31.27
C THR A 76 -6.37 -6.38 -31.99
N GLY A 77 -7.64 -6.25 -31.52
CA GLY A 77 -8.79 -6.93 -32.13
C GLY A 77 -8.79 -8.47 -31.97
N ARG A 78 -8.03 -8.99 -30.99
CA ARG A 78 -7.92 -10.44 -30.72
C ARG A 78 -8.83 -10.86 -29.55
N ASP A 79 -10.06 -10.36 -29.53
CA ASP A 79 -11.01 -10.55 -28.42
C ASP A 79 -11.41 -12.02 -28.20
N HIS A 80 -11.38 -12.87 -29.27
CA HIS A 80 -11.63 -14.30 -29.20
C HIS A 80 -10.65 -15.06 -28.27
N LEU A 81 -9.46 -14.49 -27.99
CA LEU A 81 -8.44 -15.07 -27.12
C LEU A 81 -8.59 -14.67 -25.64
N LEU A 82 -9.47 -13.72 -25.31
CA LEU A 82 -9.67 -13.23 -23.94
C LEU A 82 -10.00 -14.34 -22.95
N GLY A 83 -10.90 -15.26 -23.33
CA GLY A 83 -11.24 -16.40 -22.48
C GLY A 83 -10.07 -17.37 -22.24
N ALA A 84 -9.21 -17.56 -23.22
CA ALA A 84 -7.98 -18.35 -23.08
C ALA A 84 -6.96 -17.65 -22.17
N CYS A 85 -6.81 -16.34 -22.34
CA CYS A 85 -5.94 -15.50 -21.51
C CYS A 85 -6.37 -15.49 -20.02
N LEU A 86 -7.66 -15.29 -19.75
CA LEU A 86 -8.19 -15.32 -18.38
C LEU A 86 -7.97 -16.69 -17.73
N ARG A 87 -8.25 -17.78 -18.45
CA ARG A 87 -7.98 -19.14 -17.95
C ARG A 87 -6.49 -19.40 -17.73
N ALA A 88 -5.62 -18.90 -18.59
CA ALA A 88 -4.17 -19.03 -18.43
C ALA A 88 -3.65 -18.35 -17.15
N GLY A 89 -4.30 -17.27 -16.70
CA GLY A 89 -3.97 -16.60 -15.44
C GLY A 89 -4.70 -17.17 -14.22
N LEU A 90 -6.03 -17.35 -14.30
CA LEU A 90 -6.86 -17.70 -13.14
C LEU A 90 -6.72 -19.17 -12.71
N VAL A 91 -6.60 -20.11 -13.65
CA VAL A 91 -6.53 -21.55 -13.32
C VAL A 91 -5.27 -21.89 -12.53
N PRO A 92 -4.05 -21.49 -12.93
CA PRO A 92 -2.86 -21.76 -12.13
C PRO A 92 -2.89 -21.10 -10.74
N VAL A 93 -3.46 -19.91 -10.64
CA VAL A 93 -3.67 -19.23 -9.34
C VAL A 93 -4.57 -20.07 -8.44
N LEU A 94 -5.70 -20.54 -8.94
CA LEU A 94 -6.62 -21.36 -8.17
C LEU A 94 -5.99 -22.70 -7.76
N VAL A 95 -5.31 -23.38 -8.69
CA VAL A 95 -4.63 -24.65 -8.40
C VAL A 95 -3.58 -24.47 -7.33
N LEU A 96 -2.70 -23.48 -7.47
CA LEU A 96 -1.67 -23.23 -6.48
C LEU A 96 -2.26 -22.78 -5.14
N ALA A 97 -3.32 -21.96 -5.15
CA ALA A 97 -4.02 -21.56 -3.95
C ALA A 97 -4.64 -22.75 -3.20
N LEU A 98 -5.20 -23.73 -3.93
CA LEU A 98 -5.72 -24.96 -3.34
C LEU A 98 -4.58 -25.83 -2.76
N VAL A 99 -3.47 -25.95 -3.46
CA VAL A 99 -2.29 -26.68 -2.95
C VAL A 99 -1.76 -26.02 -1.69
N LEU A 100 -1.56 -24.69 -1.69
CA LEU A 100 -1.07 -23.98 -0.51
C LEU A 100 -2.07 -24.00 0.65
N SER A 101 -3.36 -23.95 0.34
CA SER A 101 -4.45 -24.11 1.32
C SER A 101 -4.38 -25.49 1.98
N ALA A 102 -4.31 -26.56 1.18
CA ALA A 102 -4.17 -27.92 1.67
C ALA A 102 -2.88 -28.07 2.51
N THR A 103 -1.75 -27.58 2.01
CA THR A 103 -0.47 -27.61 2.72
C THR A 103 -0.58 -26.89 4.07
N MET A 104 -1.13 -25.67 4.10
CA MET A 104 -1.32 -24.89 5.33
C MET A 104 -2.27 -25.62 6.30
N PHE A 105 -3.34 -26.22 5.81
CA PHE A 105 -4.31 -26.96 6.63
C PHE A 105 -3.68 -28.22 7.26
N TRP A 106 -3.00 -29.04 6.47
CA TRP A 106 -2.37 -30.27 6.95
C TRP A 106 -1.15 -30.00 7.83
N GLN A 107 -0.37 -28.99 7.49
CA GLN A 107 0.84 -28.61 8.25
C GLN A 107 0.56 -27.61 9.38
N ALA A 108 -0.70 -27.23 9.61
CA ALA A 108 -1.05 -26.29 10.66
C ALA A 108 -0.48 -26.66 12.04
N PRO A 109 -0.51 -27.94 12.50
CA PRO A 109 0.12 -28.32 13.77
C PRO A 109 1.63 -28.09 13.74
N ALA A 110 2.30 -28.50 12.66
CA ALA A 110 3.76 -28.32 12.54
C ALA A 110 4.15 -26.84 12.50
N ILE A 111 3.39 -26.02 11.76
CA ILE A 111 3.59 -24.56 11.72
C ILE A 111 3.37 -23.96 13.11
N ALA A 112 2.33 -24.38 13.84
CA ALA A 112 2.08 -23.91 15.17
C ALA A 112 3.19 -24.30 16.15
N HIS A 113 3.74 -25.50 16.02
CA HIS A 113 4.88 -25.96 16.84
C HIS A 113 6.20 -25.22 16.52
N LEU A 114 6.34 -24.62 15.34
CA LEU A 114 7.50 -23.75 15.05
C LEU A 114 7.44 -22.42 15.82
N THR A 115 6.27 -22.02 16.26
CA THR A 115 6.13 -20.86 17.15
C THR A 115 6.37 -21.31 18.59
N ALA A 116 7.14 -20.54 19.35
CA ALA A 116 7.37 -20.82 20.76
C ALA A 116 6.09 -20.52 21.55
N ALA A 117 5.14 -21.43 21.50
CA ALA A 117 3.90 -21.34 22.29
C ALA A 117 4.17 -21.82 23.70
N ASP A 118 3.95 -20.96 24.69
CA ASP A 118 4.23 -21.21 26.09
C ASP A 118 3.19 -22.15 26.74
N SER A 119 2.05 -22.41 26.06
CA SER A 119 0.99 -23.26 26.59
C SER A 119 0.33 -24.13 25.51
N PRO A 120 -0.13 -25.35 25.86
CA PRO A 120 -0.85 -26.25 24.98
C PRO A 120 -2.14 -25.64 24.40
N ASP A 121 -2.84 -24.81 25.19
CA ASP A 121 -4.09 -24.18 24.80
C ASP A 121 -3.87 -23.16 23.70
N VAL A 122 -2.85 -22.31 23.79
CA VAL A 122 -2.47 -21.35 22.75
C VAL A 122 -2.01 -22.07 21.49
N LEU A 123 -1.28 -23.18 21.62
CA LEU A 123 -0.87 -24.02 20.50
C LEU A 123 -2.07 -24.61 19.76
N ALA A 124 -3.06 -25.13 20.51
CA ALA A 124 -4.29 -25.67 19.94
C ALA A 124 -5.11 -24.57 19.23
N ALA A 125 -5.25 -23.40 19.87
CA ALA A 125 -5.93 -22.25 19.31
C ALA A 125 -5.24 -21.75 18.03
N HIS A 126 -3.91 -21.66 18.02
CA HIS A 126 -3.13 -21.28 16.84
C HIS A 126 -3.31 -22.26 15.69
N THR A 127 -3.23 -23.56 15.97
CA THR A 127 -3.48 -24.62 14.98
C THR A 127 -4.88 -24.50 14.37
N ALA A 128 -5.90 -24.31 15.22
CA ALA A 128 -7.29 -24.13 14.76
C ALA A 128 -7.45 -22.85 13.92
N GLY A 129 -6.83 -21.75 14.32
CA GLY A 129 -6.80 -20.49 13.56
C GLY A 129 -6.16 -20.63 12.18
N LEU A 130 -4.99 -21.30 12.10
CA LEU A 130 -4.31 -21.60 10.84
C LEU A 130 -5.19 -22.44 9.91
N ARG A 131 -5.83 -23.51 10.42
CA ARG A 131 -6.76 -24.35 9.65
C ARG A 131 -7.97 -23.54 9.14
N MET A 132 -8.52 -22.70 9.99
CA MET A 132 -9.64 -21.85 9.63
C MET A 132 -9.28 -20.91 8.48
N LEU A 133 -8.15 -20.22 8.58
CA LEU A 133 -7.67 -19.33 7.53
C LEU A 133 -7.31 -20.08 6.24
N ALA A 134 -6.73 -21.27 6.34
CA ALA A 134 -6.37 -22.09 5.18
C ALA A 134 -7.57 -22.33 4.27
N LEU A 135 -8.77 -22.56 4.81
CA LEU A 135 -10.00 -22.77 4.03
C LEU A 135 -10.37 -21.56 3.15
N PHE A 136 -10.04 -20.36 3.58
CA PHE A 136 -10.34 -19.12 2.86
C PHE A 136 -9.21 -18.66 1.92
N LEU A 137 -8.04 -19.27 1.97
CA LEU A 137 -6.87 -18.89 1.14
C LEU A 137 -7.18 -18.93 -0.37
N PRO A 138 -7.86 -19.96 -0.92
CA PRO A 138 -8.24 -19.96 -2.32
C PRO A 138 -9.20 -18.82 -2.69
N LEU A 139 -10.11 -18.45 -1.78
CA LEU A 139 -11.05 -17.35 -1.99
C LEU A 139 -10.31 -16.00 -2.05
N GLN A 140 -9.32 -15.78 -1.18
CA GLN A 140 -8.48 -14.59 -1.21
C GLN A 140 -7.73 -14.48 -2.54
N ALA A 141 -6.97 -15.52 -2.92
CA ALA A 141 -6.16 -15.50 -4.11
C ALA A 141 -7.01 -15.32 -5.38
N LEU A 142 -8.17 -15.99 -5.42
CA LEU A 142 -9.12 -15.89 -6.53
C LEU A 142 -9.76 -14.50 -6.59
N THR A 143 -10.19 -13.93 -5.47
CA THR A 143 -10.74 -12.57 -5.40
C THR A 143 -9.77 -11.55 -5.97
N ASP A 144 -8.51 -11.59 -5.52
CA ASP A 144 -7.47 -10.67 -5.98
C ASP A 144 -7.19 -10.82 -7.48
N ALA A 145 -7.17 -12.07 -7.99
CA ALA A 145 -6.95 -12.34 -9.42
C ALA A 145 -8.14 -11.88 -10.28
N LEU A 146 -9.38 -12.14 -9.85
CA LEU A 146 -10.60 -11.72 -10.53
C LEU A 146 -10.69 -10.19 -10.61
N LEU A 147 -10.46 -9.49 -9.49
CA LEU A 147 -10.48 -8.02 -9.46
C LEU A 147 -9.32 -7.42 -10.28
N THR A 148 -8.18 -8.08 -10.31
CA THR A 148 -7.07 -7.69 -11.20
C THR A 148 -7.47 -7.82 -12.66
N ALA A 149 -8.14 -8.90 -13.04
CA ALA A 149 -8.64 -9.09 -14.40
C ALA A 149 -9.62 -7.98 -14.79
N THR A 150 -10.54 -7.53 -13.90
CA THR A 150 -11.44 -6.40 -14.21
C THR A 150 -10.69 -5.11 -14.53
N ARG A 151 -9.52 -4.89 -13.90
CA ARG A 151 -8.66 -3.74 -14.22
C ARG A 151 -8.08 -3.82 -15.64
N GLY A 152 -7.80 -5.01 -16.14
CA GLY A 152 -7.41 -5.24 -17.54
C GLY A 152 -8.47 -4.81 -18.56
N TYR A 153 -9.74 -4.79 -18.14
CA TYR A 153 -10.86 -4.20 -18.90
C TYR A 153 -11.08 -2.71 -18.64
N LYS A 154 -10.13 -2.02 -17.99
CA LYS A 154 -10.23 -0.61 -17.55
C LYS A 154 -11.35 -0.36 -16.53
N ALA A 155 -11.89 -1.39 -15.88
CA ALA A 155 -12.93 -1.29 -14.86
C ALA A 155 -12.29 -1.28 -13.46
N MET A 156 -11.99 -0.09 -12.94
CA MET A 156 -11.40 0.09 -11.60
C MET A 156 -12.43 0.03 -10.47
N ARG A 157 -13.71 0.33 -10.75
CA ARG A 157 -14.78 0.39 -9.75
C ARG A 157 -14.92 -0.89 -8.94
N PRO A 158 -14.93 -2.12 -9.52
CA PRO A 158 -15.06 -3.35 -8.74
C PRO A 158 -13.95 -3.50 -7.68
N THR A 159 -12.70 -3.16 -8.01
CA THR A 159 -11.59 -3.24 -7.05
C THR A 159 -11.82 -2.30 -5.86
N VAL A 160 -12.24 -1.07 -6.10
CA VAL A 160 -12.48 -0.09 -5.02
C VAL A 160 -13.69 -0.49 -4.19
N THR A 161 -14.81 -0.83 -4.82
CA THR A 161 -16.08 -1.10 -4.11
C THR A 161 -16.05 -2.45 -3.39
N LEU A 162 -15.52 -3.51 -4.01
CA LEU A 162 -15.56 -4.85 -3.43
C LEU A 162 -14.39 -5.14 -2.49
N ASP A 163 -13.15 -4.82 -2.89
CA ASP A 163 -11.99 -5.13 -2.06
C ASP A 163 -11.73 -4.04 -1.01
N ARG A 164 -11.70 -2.76 -1.41
CA ARG A 164 -11.29 -1.69 -0.51
C ARG A 164 -12.39 -1.26 0.46
N ILE A 165 -13.64 -1.22 0.02
CA ILE A 165 -14.77 -0.76 0.83
C ILE A 165 -15.50 -1.95 1.43
N LEU A 166 -16.15 -2.78 0.61
CA LEU A 166 -17.05 -3.83 1.09
C LEU A 166 -16.32 -4.84 1.98
N ARG A 167 -15.19 -5.40 1.51
CA ARG A 167 -14.43 -6.37 2.30
C ARG A 167 -13.96 -5.77 3.63
N SER A 168 -13.41 -4.55 3.60
CA SER A 168 -12.88 -3.92 4.81
C SER A 168 -13.97 -3.59 5.82
N VAL A 169 -15.12 -3.10 5.35
CA VAL A 169 -16.29 -2.85 6.22
C VAL A 169 -16.83 -4.15 6.80
N LEU A 170 -17.01 -5.19 5.97
CA LEU A 170 -17.47 -6.49 6.46
C LEU A 170 -16.48 -7.10 7.47
N GLN A 171 -15.17 -7.01 7.22
CA GLN A 171 -14.17 -7.46 8.20
C GLN A 171 -14.31 -6.73 9.53
N LEU A 172 -14.47 -5.41 9.49
CA LEU A 172 -14.66 -4.62 10.70
C LEU A 172 -15.93 -5.02 11.44
N LEU A 173 -17.04 -5.20 10.72
CA LEU A 173 -18.33 -5.60 11.31
C LEU A 173 -18.27 -7.01 11.90
N CYS A 174 -17.68 -7.98 11.18
CA CYS A 174 -17.59 -9.36 11.67
C CYS A 174 -16.65 -9.47 12.87
N VAL A 175 -15.44 -8.89 12.77
CA VAL A 175 -14.47 -8.90 13.87
C VAL A 175 -14.98 -8.10 15.06
N GLY A 176 -15.58 -6.93 14.82
CA GLY A 176 -16.21 -6.11 15.85
C GLY A 176 -17.37 -6.84 16.53
N GLY A 177 -18.20 -7.54 15.74
CA GLY A 177 -19.31 -8.36 16.24
C GLY A 177 -18.82 -9.49 17.15
N VAL A 178 -17.77 -10.22 16.75
CA VAL A 178 -17.14 -11.23 17.63
C VAL A 178 -16.54 -10.55 18.87
N GLY A 179 -15.86 -9.41 18.72
CA GLY A 179 -15.33 -8.65 19.85
C GLY A 179 -16.42 -8.21 20.85
N ILE A 180 -17.58 -7.81 20.38
CA ILE A 180 -18.73 -7.49 21.25
C ILE A 180 -19.29 -8.77 21.88
N ALA A 181 -19.42 -9.86 21.12
CA ALA A 181 -19.92 -11.13 21.64
C ALA A 181 -19.08 -11.69 22.81
N THR A 182 -17.77 -11.34 22.85
CA THR A 182 -16.91 -11.75 23.99
C THR A 182 -17.27 -11.10 25.33
N MET A 183 -18.18 -10.12 25.33
CA MET A 183 -18.76 -9.62 26.58
C MET A 183 -19.64 -10.67 27.29
N TRP A 184 -20.13 -11.67 26.52
CA TRP A 184 -21.01 -12.75 27.03
C TRP A 184 -20.41 -14.15 26.86
N THR A 185 -19.38 -14.29 26.04
CA THR A 185 -18.74 -15.58 25.72
C THR A 185 -17.22 -15.43 25.84
N ALA A 186 -16.51 -16.55 26.03
CA ALA A 186 -15.06 -16.53 26.01
C ALA A 186 -14.54 -16.13 24.62
N ALA A 187 -13.51 -15.28 24.60
CA ALA A 187 -12.78 -14.95 23.39
C ALA A 187 -12.13 -16.21 22.80
N SER A 188 -12.19 -16.38 21.47
CA SER A 188 -11.48 -17.48 20.83
C SER A 188 -10.80 -17.02 19.54
N LEU A 189 -9.55 -17.40 19.38
CA LEU A 189 -8.76 -17.12 18.19
C LEU A 189 -9.42 -17.69 16.91
N PRO A 190 -9.93 -18.94 16.88
CA PRO A 190 -10.59 -19.47 15.68
C PRO A 190 -11.82 -18.67 15.25
N ALA A 191 -12.64 -18.20 16.19
CA ALA A 191 -13.79 -17.37 15.89
C ALA A 191 -13.37 -16.02 15.30
N MET A 192 -12.33 -15.42 15.85
CA MET A 192 -11.76 -14.17 15.34
C MET A 192 -11.15 -14.35 13.96
N ALA A 193 -10.43 -15.45 13.71
CA ALA A 193 -9.88 -15.82 12.41
C ALA A 193 -10.99 -16.04 11.35
N PHE A 194 -12.07 -16.74 11.74
CA PHE A 194 -13.23 -16.91 10.88
C PHE A 194 -13.89 -15.56 10.54
N ALA A 195 -14.17 -14.73 11.55
CA ALA A 195 -14.78 -13.42 11.36
C ALA A 195 -13.95 -12.52 10.43
N TRP A 196 -12.63 -12.62 10.52
CA TRP A 196 -11.71 -11.86 9.67
C TRP A 196 -11.69 -12.38 8.22
N ALA A 197 -11.84 -13.70 8.01
CA ALA A 197 -11.72 -14.33 6.70
C ALA A 197 -13.05 -14.49 5.96
N VAL A 198 -14.17 -14.64 6.66
CA VAL A 198 -15.50 -14.88 6.04
C VAL A 198 -15.91 -13.83 5.00
N PRO A 199 -15.54 -12.54 5.09
CA PRO A 199 -15.84 -11.55 4.06
C PRO A 199 -15.26 -11.86 2.67
N TYR A 200 -14.23 -12.69 2.59
CA TYR A 200 -13.71 -13.12 1.28
C TYR A 200 -14.73 -13.93 0.47
N LEU A 201 -15.65 -14.64 1.13
CA LEU A 201 -16.66 -15.45 0.44
C LEU A 201 -17.61 -14.60 -0.41
N PRO A 202 -18.39 -13.65 0.15
CA PRO A 202 -19.28 -12.81 -0.65
C PRO A 202 -18.50 -11.94 -1.64
N VAL A 203 -17.32 -11.48 -1.28
CA VAL A 203 -16.49 -10.65 -2.18
C VAL A 203 -15.98 -11.46 -3.37
N ALA A 204 -15.57 -12.72 -3.19
CA ALA A 204 -15.17 -13.61 -4.28
C ALA A 204 -16.33 -13.85 -5.27
N VAL A 205 -17.53 -14.11 -4.76
CA VAL A 205 -18.75 -14.31 -5.59
C VAL A 205 -19.05 -13.05 -6.40
N LEU A 206 -19.07 -11.89 -5.74
CA LEU A 206 -19.32 -10.61 -6.39
C LEU A 206 -18.23 -10.23 -7.40
N ALA A 207 -16.97 -10.55 -7.11
CA ALA A 207 -15.85 -10.32 -8.03
C ALA A 207 -15.97 -11.21 -9.28
N ALA A 208 -16.33 -12.48 -9.11
CA ALA A 208 -16.61 -13.40 -10.22
C ALA A 208 -17.77 -12.91 -11.08
N PHE A 209 -18.86 -12.48 -10.45
CA PHE A 209 -20.01 -11.90 -11.15
C PHE A 209 -19.64 -10.60 -11.89
N ALA A 210 -18.87 -9.70 -11.27
CA ALA A 210 -18.42 -8.47 -11.89
C ALA A 210 -17.54 -8.74 -13.12
N LEU A 211 -16.58 -9.67 -13.02
CA LEU A 211 -15.72 -10.05 -14.16
C LEU A 211 -16.56 -10.69 -15.27
N ARG A 212 -17.47 -11.62 -14.92
CA ARG A 212 -18.39 -12.25 -15.88
C ARG A 212 -19.22 -11.21 -16.62
N ARG A 213 -19.83 -10.27 -15.91
CA ARG A 213 -20.63 -9.19 -16.50
C ARG A 213 -19.81 -8.34 -17.48
N ILE A 214 -18.58 -7.95 -17.08
CA ILE A 214 -17.68 -7.16 -17.91
C ILE A 214 -17.24 -7.94 -19.16
N TYR A 215 -16.90 -9.23 -18.99
CA TYR A 215 -16.50 -10.12 -20.07
C TYR A 215 -17.60 -10.25 -21.14
N PHE A 216 -18.85 -10.55 -20.74
CA PHE A 216 -19.96 -10.69 -21.68
C PHE A 216 -20.47 -9.37 -22.26
N ALA A 217 -20.35 -8.25 -21.54
CA ALA A 217 -20.67 -6.93 -22.08
C ALA A 217 -19.75 -6.53 -23.24
N GLY A 218 -18.52 -7.06 -23.28
CA GLY A 218 -17.57 -6.86 -24.39
C GLY A 218 -17.90 -7.66 -25.65
N LYS A 219 -19.00 -8.44 -25.66
CA LYS A 219 -19.37 -9.34 -26.78
C LYS A 219 -18.18 -10.15 -27.26
N PRO A 220 -17.67 -11.10 -26.47
CA PRO A 220 -16.55 -11.94 -26.91
C PRO A 220 -16.94 -12.65 -28.20
N ASP A 221 -16.05 -12.56 -29.18
CA ASP A 221 -16.24 -13.18 -30.48
C ASP A 221 -16.40 -14.71 -30.29
N SER A 222 -17.45 -15.31 -30.81
CA SER A 222 -17.79 -16.72 -30.62
C SER A 222 -16.95 -17.67 -31.48
N HIS A 223 -15.94 -17.16 -32.18
CA HIS A 223 -15.06 -18.01 -32.98
C HIS A 223 -14.35 -19.06 -32.11
N ARG A 224 -14.48 -20.33 -32.52
CA ARG A 224 -13.78 -21.43 -31.87
C ARG A 224 -12.27 -21.21 -31.94
N THR A 225 -11.69 -20.77 -30.84
CA THR A 225 -10.23 -20.61 -30.70
C THR A 225 -9.54 -21.96 -30.90
N ARG A 226 -8.59 -22.02 -31.82
CA ARG A 226 -7.80 -23.25 -32.08
C ARG A 226 -6.95 -23.62 -30.86
N ARG A 227 -6.68 -24.93 -30.68
CA ARG A 227 -5.88 -25.42 -29.53
C ARG A 227 -4.45 -24.83 -29.54
N SER A 228 -3.85 -24.66 -30.70
CA SER A 228 -2.54 -24.01 -30.88
C SER A 228 -2.54 -22.58 -30.37
N GLU A 229 -3.52 -21.77 -30.76
CA GLU A 229 -3.64 -20.37 -30.33
C GLU A 229 -3.80 -20.22 -28.81
N ARG A 230 -4.51 -21.17 -28.15
CA ARG A 230 -4.63 -21.19 -26.68
C ARG A 230 -3.31 -21.49 -26.01
N LEU A 231 -2.50 -22.39 -26.57
CA LEU A 231 -1.17 -22.73 -26.06
C LEU A 231 -0.20 -21.56 -26.23
N ASP A 232 -0.26 -20.89 -27.38
CA ASP A 232 0.58 -19.73 -27.69
C ASP A 232 0.28 -18.57 -26.72
N VAL A 233 -1.00 -18.24 -26.51
CA VAL A 233 -1.41 -17.21 -25.55
C VAL A 233 -0.97 -17.56 -24.13
N ARG A 234 -1.10 -18.84 -23.70
CA ARG A 234 -0.63 -19.30 -22.40
C ARG A 234 0.88 -19.14 -22.25
N ARG A 235 1.65 -19.53 -23.28
CA ARG A 235 3.11 -19.42 -23.29
C ARG A 235 3.56 -17.95 -23.24
N GLU A 236 2.96 -17.10 -24.05
CA GLU A 236 3.24 -15.66 -24.06
C GLU A 236 2.88 -14.99 -22.74
N PHE A 237 1.71 -15.33 -22.16
CA PHE A 237 1.27 -14.84 -20.87
C PHE A 237 2.30 -15.12 -19.77
N TRP A 238 2.75 -16.37 -19.65
CA TRP A 238 3.69 -16.76 -18.59
C TRP A 238 5.12 -16.31 -18.85
N ARG A 239 5.54 -16.20 -20.10
CA ARG A 239 6.84 -15.61 -20.46
C ARG A 239 6.93 -14.13 -20.04
N PHE A 240 5.81 -13.42 -20.10
CA PHE A 240 5.72 -12.03 -19.62
C PHE A 240 5.56 -11.94 -18.09
N THR A 241 4.73 -12.80 -17.49
CA THR A 241 4.32 -12.72 -16.09
C THR A 241 5.35 -13.35 -15.15
N GLY A 242 5.99 -14.45 -15.56
CA GLY A 242 6.89 -15.25 -14.73
C GLY A 242 8.03 -14.45 -14.08
N PRO A 243 8.84 -13.68 -14.82
CA PRO A 243 9.90 -12.87 -14.22
C PRO A 243 9.40 -11.85 -13.21
N ARG A 244 8.16 -11.34 -13.39
CA ARG A 244 7.53 -10.38 -12.48
C ARG A 244 6.99 -11.01 -11.21
N ALA A 245 6.73 -12.32 -11.24
CA ALA A 245 6.32 -13.08 -10.06
C ALA A 245 7.36 -12.99 -8.95
N LEU A 246 8.65 -13.13 -9.29
CA LEU A 246 9.74 -13.06 -8.33
C LEU A 246 9.76 -11.71 -7.59
N ALA A 247 9.63 -10.60 -8.33
CA ALA A 247 9.58 -9.27 -7.73
C ALA A 247 8.39 -9.08 -6.79
N SER A 248 7.20 -9.58 -7.20
CA SER A 248 5.98 -9.49 -6.39
C SER A 248 6.08 -10.33 -5.12
N VAL A 249 6.65 -11.53 -5.20
CA VAL A 249 6.87 -12.42 -4.07
C VAL A 249 7.89 -11.82 -3.10
N ALA A 250 9.03 -11.33 -3.61
CA ALA A 250 10.05 -10.70 -2.78
C ALA A 250 9.51 -9.46 -2.04
N GLN A 251 8.73 -8.62 -2.73
CA GLN A 251 8.09 -7.45 -2.13
C GLN A 251 7.09 -7.83 -1.02
N LEU A 252 6.30 -8.88 -1.25
CA LEU A 252 5.35 -9.37 -0.25
C LEU A 252 6.07 -10.02 0.94
N ALA A 253 7.11 -10.80 0.68
CA ALA A 253 7.94 -11.39 1.73
C ALA A 253 8.56 -10.29 2.63
N LEU A 254 9.12 -9.23 2.03
CA LEU A 254 9.65 -8.09 2.76
C LEU A 254 8.63 -7.42 3.70
N GLN A 255 7.33 -7.50 3.36
CA GLN A 255 6.27 -6.90 4.16
C GLN A 255 5.68 -7.82 5.25
N ARG A 256 5.97 -9.12 5.22
CA ARG A 256 5.26 -10.10 6.05
C ARG A 256 6.14 -11.12 6.76
N VAL A 257 7.35 -11.35 6.27
CA VAL A 257 8.22 -12.40 6.79
C VAL A 257 8.69 -12.11 8.21
N ASP A 258 8.88 -10.87 8.55
CA ASP A 258 9.29 -10.38 9.87
C ASP A 258 8.34 -10.84 10.99
N VAL A 259 7.02 -10.67 10.82
CA VAL A 259 6.02 -11.14 11.80
C VAL A 259 6.10 -12.65 12.00
N LEU A 260 6.32 -13.42 10.92
CA LEU A 260 6.46 -14.86 10.99
C LEU A 260 7.75 -15.27 11.69
N LEU A 261 8.86 -14.57 11.41
CA LEU A 261 10.14 -14.83 12.08
C LEU A 261 10.09 -14.49 13.56
N VAL A 262 9.41 -13.38 13.95
CA VAL A 262 9.22 -13.07 15.37
C VAL A 262 8.41 -14.14 16.06
N ALA A 263 7.32 -14.61 15.45
CA ALA A 263 6.50 -15.68 16.01
C ALA A 263 7.27 -17.00 16.16
N ALA A 264 8.13 -17.33 15.18
CA ALA A 264 8.90 -18.57 15.18
C ALA A 264 10.11 -18.55 16.12
N LEU A 265 10.84 -17.43 16.18
CA LEU A 265 12.12 -17.32 16.88
C LEU A 265 12.01 -16.61 18.24
N GLY A 266 11.04 -15.69 18.38
CA GLY A 266 10.85 -14.87 19.55
C GLY A 266 9.60 -15.20 20.37
N GLY A 267 8.66 -15.96 19.78
CA GLY A 267 7.40 -16.34 20.39
C GLY A 267 6.21 -15.46 20.00
N LEU A 268 5.01 -15.91 20.40
CA LEU A 268 3.76 -15.30 19.97
C LEU A 268 3.49 -13.94 20.62
N ALA A 269 3.77 -13.78 21.90
CA ALA A 269 3.58 -12.50 22.59
C ALA A 269 4.49 -11.39 22.04
N PRO A 270 5.80 -11.59 21.78
CA PRO A 270 6.63 -10.64 21.03
C PRO A 270 6.12 -10.35 19.62
N ALA A 271 5.56 -11.34 18.91
CA ALA A 271 4.96 -11.13 17.59
C ALA A 271 3.74 -10.19 17.65
N ALA A 272 2.91 -10.30 18.70
CA ALA A 272 1.81 -9.37 18.93
C ALA A 272 2.32 -7.94 19.18
N VAL A 273 3.31 -7.79 20.06
CA VAL A 273 3.93 -6.48 20.35
C VAL A 273 4.49 -5.85 19.07
N TYR A 274 5.21 -6.63 18.28
CA TYR A 274 5.77 -6.16 17.00
C TYR A 274 4.67 -5.74 16.01
N ALA A 275 3.64 -6.56 15.83
CA ALA A 275 2.54 -6.29 14.93
C ALA A 275 1.75 -5.02 15.32
N VAL A 276 1.48 -4.83 16.61
CA VAL A 276 0.82 -3.65 17.15
C VAL A 276 1.71 -2.42 17.02
N ALA A 277 2.98 -2.53 17.40
CA ALA A 277 3.95 -1.45 17.35
C ALA A 277 4.10 -0.87 15.94
N GLY A 278 4.05 -1.71 14.91
CA GLY A 278 4.20 -1.31 13.50
C GLY A 278 2.95 -0.75 12.83
N ARG A 279 1.79 -0.63 13.50
CA ARG A 279 0.55 -0.21 12.81
C ARG A 279 0.55 1.23 12.29
N PHE A 280 1.28 2.14 12.91
CA PHE A 280 1.42 3.52 12.40
C PHE A 280 2.10 3.58 11.02
N VAL A 281 2.98 2.62 10.70
CA VAL A 281 3.67 2.53 9.40
C VAL A 281 2.67 2.45 8.25
N VAL A 282 1.54 1.80 8.45
CA VAL A 282 0.47 1.68 7.45
C VAL A 282 -0.09 3.06 7.05
N LEU A 283 -0.26 3.97 8.01
CA LEU A 283 -0.73 5.34 7.73
C LEU A 283 0.26 6.09 6.85
N ILE A 284 1.55 5.93 7.12
CA ILE A 284 2.63 6.55 6.37
C ILE A 284 2.69 6.01 4.94
N GLN A 285 2.49 4.72 4.76
CA GLN A 285 2.43 4.08 3.44
C GLN A 285 1.29 4.63 2.58
N PHE A 286 0.13 4.96 3.17
CA PHE A 286 -0.96 5.59 2.43
C PHE A 286 -0.61 6.99 1.95
N ALA A 287 0.04 7.80 2.78
CA ALA A 287 0.51 9.12 2.38
C ALA A 287 1.51 9.03 1.20
N ASN A 288 2.47 8.12 1.30
CA ASN A 288 3.44 7.86 0.24
C ASN A 288 2.75 7.42 -1.06
N GLN A 289 1.82 6.47 -0.99
CA GLN A 289 1.08 5.98 -2.15
C GLN A 289 0.24 7.08 -2.81
N GLY A 290 -0.43 7.91 -2.01
CA GLY A 290 -1.25 9.00 -2.50
C GLY A 290 -0.45 10.05 -3.27
N ILE A 291 0.66 10.50 -2.70
CA ILE A 291 1.54 11.50 -3.32
C ILE A 291 2.21 10.90 -4.57
N SER A 292 2.73 9.67 -4.49
CA SER A 292 3.35 8.97 -5.61
C SER A 292 2.42 8.89 -6.83
N GLN A 293 1.18 8.46 -6.65
CA GLN A 293 0.20 8.35 -7.74
C GLN A 293 -0.11 9.69 -8.41
N SER A 294 -0.06 10.79 -7.67
CA SER A 294 -0.33 12.13 -8.21
C SER A 294 0.81 12.69 -9.07
N VAL A 295 2.06 12.33 -8.72
CA VAL A 295 3.27 12.87 -9.36
C VAL A 295 3.79 11.96 -10.47
N GLN A 296 3.57 10.66 -10.37
CA GLN A 296 4.09 9.63 -11.28
C GLN A 296 3.92 9.94 -12.77
N PRO A 297 2.74 10.36 -13.30
CA PRO A 297 2.59 10.59 -14.73
C PRO A 297 3.46 11.75 -15.24
N ARG A 298 3.53 12.85 -14.48
CA ARG A 298 4.33 14.03 -14.85
C ARG A 298 5.82 13.77 -14.75
N LEU A 299 6.23 12.98 -13.75
CA LEU A 299 7.62 12.58 -13.59
C LEU A 299 8.07 11.66 -14.74
N ALA A 300 7.21 10.72 -15.15
CA ALA A 300 7.46 9.85 -16.29
C ALA A 300 7.62 10.65 -17.59
N GLU A 301 6.78 11.66 -17.83
CA GLU A 301 6.85 12.55 -18.97
C GLU A 301 8.16 13.36 -18.97
N ALA A 302 8.51 14.00 -17.84
CA ALA A 302 9.73 14.79 -17.71
C ALA A 302 11.00 13.94 -17.93
N LEU A 303 11.02 12.71 -17.42
CA LEU A 303 12.15 11.79 -17.63
C LEU A 303 12.23 11.29 -19.07
N ALA A 304 11.09 11.03 -19.73
CA ALA A 304 11.03 10.60 -21.12
C ALA A 304 11.49 11.69 -22.09
N THR A 305 11.20 12.96 -21.79
CA THR A 305 11.62 14.12 -22.61
C THR A 305 13.04 14.62 -22.26
N GLY A 306 13.68 14.05 -21.25
CA GLY A 306 15.02 14.47 -20.78
C GLY A 306 15.02 15.79 -20.01
N ASP A 307 13.86 16.32 -19.61
CA ASP A 307 13.74 17.54 -18.82
C ASP A 307 14.06 17.27 -17.35
N ARG A 308 15.36 17.31 -17.04
CA ARG A 308 15.90 17.07 -15.71
C ARG A 308 15.49 18.15 -14.71
N SER A 309 15.27 19.38 -15.16
CA SER A 309 14.89 20.48 -14.27
C SER A 309 13.50 20.27 -13.71
N THR A 310 12.53 19.95 -14.56
CA THR A 310 11.17 19.59 -14.16
C THR A 310 11.13 18.30 -13.34
N ALA A 311 11.89 17.27 -13.73
CA ALA A 311 11.97 16.02 -12.97
C ALA A 311 12.53 16.24 -11.55
N SER A 312 13.60 17.04 -11.40
CA SER A 312 14.18 17.38 -10.10
C SER A 312 13.19 18.18 -9.23
N HIS A 313 12.54 19.19 -9.81
CA HIS A 313 11.55 19.99 -9.11
C HIS A 313 10.35 19.15 -8.63
N LEU A 314 9.84 18.24 -9.46
CA LEU A 314 8.74 17.33 -9.11
C LEU A 314 9.14 16.39 -7.98
N TYR A 315 10.34 15.80 -8.05
CA TYR A 315 10.83 14.89 -7.03
C TYR A 315 11.02 15.60 -5.68
N GLN A 316 11.67 16.77 -5.66
CA GLN A 316 11.88 17.58 -4.46
C GLN A 316 10.56 18.05 -3.84
N THR A 317 9.63 18.53 -4.66
CA THR A 317 8.31 18.99 -4.20
C THR A 317 7.51 17.84 -3.59
N ALA A 318 7.46 16.70 -4.26
CA ALA A 318 6.76 15.52 -3.77
C ALA A 318 7.37 14.98 -2.46
N THR A 319 8.70 15.00 -2.36
CA THR A 319 9.40 14.62 -1.11
C THR A 319 9.09 15.62 0.01
N GLY A 320 9.07 16.92 -0.30
CA GLY A 320 8.68 17.95 0.68
C GLY A 320 7.25 17.74 1.21
N TRP A 321 6.30 17.40 0.35
CA TRP A 321 4.93 17.08 0.78
C TRP A 321 4.86 15.79 1.59
N LEU A 322 5.64 14.76 1.22
CA LEU A 322 5.72 13.52 1.97
C LEU A 322 6.25 13.76 3.37
N VAL A 323 7.34 14.52 3.51
CA VAL A 323 7.93 14.91 4.79
C VAL A 323 6.93 15.72 5.61
N LEU A 324 6.25 16.69 5.00
CA LEU A 324 5.26 17.56 5.66
C LEU A 324 4.11 16.77 6.29
N VAL A 325 3.71 15.65 5.69
CA VAL A 325 2.61 14.80 6.18
C VAL A 325 3.11 13.73 7.15
N THR A 326 4.25 13.11 6.86
CA THR A 326 4.67 11.89 7.58
C THR A 326 5.55 12.16 8.80
N TRP A 327 6.39 13.19 8.75
CA TRP A 327 7.27 13.51 9.88
C TRP A 327 6.52 13.94 11.14
N PRO A 328 5.45 14.77 11.08
CA PRO A 328 4.60 15.04 12.24
C PRO A 328 4.09 13.78 12.93
N ILE A 329 3.60 12.81 12.14
CA ILE A 329 3.08 11.53 12.66
C ILE A 329 4.19 10.75 13.35
N ASN A 330 5.35 10.58 12.69
CA ASN A 330 6.48 9.85 13.24
C ASN A 330 7.01 10.47 14.53
N LEU A 331 7.18 11.79 14.57
CA LEU A 331 7.69 12.50 15.75
C LEU A 331 6.73 12.40 16.93
N MET A 332 5.42 12.54 16.70
CA MET A 332 4.42 12.36 17.73
C MET A 332 4.37 10.92 18.25
N VAL A 333 4.49 9.94 17.35
CA VAL A 333 4.54 8.52 17.73
C VAL A 333 5.80 8.21 18.55
N ILE A 334 6.95 8.79 18.24
CA ILE A 334 8.17 8.64 19.04
C ILE A 334 7.98 9.19 20.45
N LEU A 335 7.46 10.40 20.58
CA LEU A 335 7.34 11.08 21.86
C LEU A 335 6.26 10.47 22.76
N TYR A 336 5.16 10.00 22.15
CA TYR A 336 4.00 9.46 22.85
C TYR A 336 3.79 7.97 22.61
N ALA A 337 4.87 7.23 22.31
CA ALA A 337 4.83 5.79 22.10
C ALA A 337 4.13 5.02 23.24
N PRO A 338 4.32 5.35 24.55
CA PRO A 338 3.59 4.68 25.61
C PRO A 338 2.06 4.88 25.52
N VAL A 339 1.59 6.10 25.19
CA VAL A 339 0.16 6.39 25.01
C VAL A 339 -0.40 5.64 23.83
N TYR A 340 0.33 5.64 22.70
CA TYR A 340 -0.04 4.91 21.50
C TYR A 340 -0.24 3.42 21.78
N LEU A 341 0.71 2.78 22.48
CA LEU A 341 0.64 1.36 22.77
C LEU A 341 -0.45 1.01 23.81
N ARG A 342 -0.68 1.86 24.81
CA ARG A 342 -1.78 1.70 25.78
C ARG A 342 -3.16 1.70 25.14
N LEU A 343 -3.35 2.33 23.98
CA LEU A 343 -4.60 2.23 23.24
C LEU A 343 -4.93 0.79 22.87
N PHE A 344 -3.91 -0.03 22.60
CA PHE A 344 -4.07 -1.45 22.28
C PHE A 344 -4.12 -2.32 23.52
N GLY A 345 -3.50 -1.92 24.62
CA GLY A 345 -3.47 -2.63 25.91
C GLY A 345 -2.16 -2.41 26.66
N GLU A 346 -2.21 -2.48 27.98
CA GLU A 346 -1.02 -2.29 28.84
C GLU A 346 0.10 -3.31 28.53
N GLN A 347 -0.25 -4.53 28.14
CA GLN A 347 0.70 -5.59 27.77
C GLN A 347 1.57 -5.24 26.55
N TYR A 348 1.17 -4.27 25.74
CA TYR A 348 1.94 -3.84 24.55
C TYR A 348 2.95 -2.73 24.85
N THR A 349 2.95 -2.17 26.07
CA THR A 349 3.86 -1.08 26.45
C THR A 349 5.34 -1.49 26.42
N ALA A 350 5.65 -2.79 26.51
CA ALA A 350 6.99 -3.33 26.28
C ALA A 350 7.52 -3.01 24.85
N GLY A 351 6.65 -2.68 23.91
CA GLY A 351 6.98 -2.32 22.53
C GLY A 351 7.42 -0.87 22.30
N VAL A 352 7.57 -0.03 23.33
CA VAL A 352 7.95 1.40 23.15
C VAL A 352 9.22 1.54 22.32
N THR A 353 10.27 0.79 22.63
CA THR A 353 11.53 0.82 21.89
C THR A 353 11.36 0.35 20.44
N VAL A 354 10.50 -0.64 20.19
CA VAL A 354 10.14 -1.12 18.84
C VAL A 354 9.52 0.00 18.03
N VAL A 355 8.55 0.72 18.61
CA VAL A 355 7.90 1.89 17.96
C VAL A 355 8.92 2.96 17.61
N VAL A 356 9.80 3.31 18.54
CA VAL A 356 10.83 4.35 18.34
C VAL A 356 11.79 3.96 17.21
N VAL A 357 12.29 2.72 17.19
CA VAL A 357 13.20 2.24 16.14
C VAL A 357 12.53 2.29 14.77
N LEU A 358 11.29 1.78 14.66
CA LEU A 358 10.56 1.81 13.39
C LEU A 358 10.24 3.24 12.94
N ALA A 359 9.85 4.13 13.85
CA ALA A 359 9.54 5.52 13.51
C ALA A 359 10.80 6.29 13.07
N CYS A 360 11.96 6.07 13.69
CA CYS A 360 13.23 6.63 13.25
C CYS A 360 13.59 6.14 11.84
N ALA A 361 13.42 4.85 11.54
CA ALA A 361 13.64 4.31 10.21
C ALA A 361 12.69 4.94 9.17
N MET A 362 11.43 5.16 9.55
CA MET A 362 10.45 5.82 8.68
C MET A 362 10.76 7.29 8.43
N LEU A 363 11.33 8.03 9.38
CA LEU A 363 11.81 9.39 9.15
C LEU A 363 12.89 9.40 8.05
N VAL A 364 13.85 8.47 8.11
CA VAL A 364 14.90 8.34 7.08
C VAL A 364 14.28 7.94 5.74
N ALA A 365 13.44 6.90 5.73
CA ALA A 365 12.82 6.39 4.50
C ALA A 365 11.99 7.47 3.78
N THR A 366 11.15 8.20 4.51
CA THR A 366 10.32 9.28 3.93
C THR A 366 11.13 10.52 3.57
N GLY A 367 12.25 10.77 4.27
CA GLY A 367 13.21 11.82 3.94
C GLY A 367 13.95 11.57 2.62
N CYS A 368 14.18 10.31 2.24
CA CYS A 368 14.69 9.94 0.92
C CYS A 368 13.66 10.16 -0.21
N GLY A 369 12.40 10.33 0.14
CA GLY A 369 11.30 10.50 -0.81
C GLY A 369 10.91 9.20 -1.52
N MET A 370 10.30 9.33 -2.69
CA MET A 370 9.73 8.20 -3.45
C MET A 370 10.75 7.64 -4.44
N VAL A 371 11.91 7.21 -3.93
CA VAL A 371 13.06 6.76 -4.74
C VAL A 371 12.72 5.58 -5.67
N ASP A 372 11.93 4.61 -5.19
CA ASP A 372 11.51 3.44 -5.97
C ASP A 372 10.68 3.85 -7.20
N MET A 373 9.78 4.82 -7.02
CA MET A 373 8.99 5.37 -8.12
C MET A 373 9.87 6.09 -9.14
N VAL A 374 10.81 6.92 -8.69
CA VAL A 374 11.75 7.63 -9.58
C VAL A 374 12.57 6.64 -10.38
N LEU A 375 13.09 5.59 -9.74
CA LEU A 375 13.88 4.54 -10.38
C LEU A 375 13.06 3.74 -11.41
N ALA A 376 11.79 3.43 -11.08
CA ALA A 376 10.86 2.76 -11.98
C ALA A 376 10.53 3.62 -13.20
N MET A 377 10.29 4.93 -13.03
CA MET A 377 10.00 5.86 -14.13
C MET A 377 11.23 6.13 -15.00
N ALA A 378 12.44 6.01 -14.44
CA ALA A 378 13.69 6.03 -15.19
C ALA A 378 13.96 4.73 -16.00
N GLY A 379 13.03 3.77 -15.99
CA GLY A 379 13.13 2.50 -16.75
C GLY A 379 14.04 1.45 -16.11
N ARG A 380 14.51 1.65 -14.89
CA ARG A 380 15.46 0.77 -14.20
C ARG A 380 14.79 -0.17 -13.20
N THR A 381 13.73 -0.87 -13.65
CA THR A 381 12.94 -1.78 -12.79
C THR A 381 13.73 -2.97 -12.26
N SER A 382 14.76 -3.42 -12.96
CA SER A 382 15.67 -4.49 -12.49
C SER A 382 16.43 -4.09 -11.22
N TRP A 383 16.78 -2.82 -11.10
CA TRP A 383 17.45 -2.31 -9.91
C TRP A 383 16.52 -2.30 -8.69
N ASN A 384 15.24 -1.97 -8.88
CA ASN A 384 14.25 -2.09 -7.82
C ASN A 384 14.13 -3.54 -7.31
N LEU A 385 14.15 -4.53 -8.20
CA LEU A 385 14.15 -5.93 -7.78
C LEU A 385 15.38 -6.27 -6.93
N ILE A 386 16.58 -5.86 -7.37
CA ILE A 386 17.82 -6.10 -6.63
C ILE A 386 17.75 -5.42 -5.25
N ASN A 387 17.28 -4.18 -5.17
CA ASN A 387 17.16 -3.45 -3.92
C ASN A 387 16.20 -4.14 -2.93
N VAL A 388 15.06 -4.64 -3.43
CA VAL A 388 14.10 -5.40 -2.62
C VAL A 388 14.70 -6.73 -2.14
N LEU A 389 15.44 -7.44 -2.98
CA LEU A 389 16.11 -8.69 -2.60
C LEU A 389 17.22 -8.45 -1.56
N VAL A 390 18.00 -7.37 -1.71
CA VAL A 390 18.99 -6.97 -0.70
C VAL A 390 18.30 -6.62 0.61
N ALA A 391 17.23 -5.82 0.59
CA ALA A 391 16.47 -5.48 1.78
C ALA A 391 15.89 -6.72 2.46
N LEU A 392 15.33 -7.66 1.68
CA LEU A 392 14.81 -8.92 2.20
C LEU A 392 15.92 -9.78 2.84
N GLY A 393 17.09 -9.86 2.20
CA GLY A 393 18.25 -10.54 2.75
C GLY A 393 18.74 -9.92 4.05
N VAL A 394 18.77 -8.58 4.12
CA VAL A 394 19.12 -7.83 5.36
C VAL A 394 18.11 -8.10 6.45
N THR A 395 16.79 -8.03 6.15
CA THR A 395 15.73 -8.35 7.12
C THR A 395 15.92 -9.75 7.67
N ILE A 396 15.91 -10.77 6.80
CA ILE A 396 15.98 -12.17 7.24
C ILE A 396 17.28 -12.43 8.02
N GLY A 397 18.42 -11.94 7.51
CA GLY A 397 19.71 -12.14 8.15
C GLY A 397 19.79 -11.53 9.56
N LEU A 398 19.33 -10.29 9.71
CA LEU A 398 19.32 -9.61 11.00
C LEU A 398 18.25 -10.18 11.92
N ASP A 399 17.08 -10.53 11.41
CA ASP A 399 16.00 -11.13 12.19
C ASP A 399 16.44 -12.47 12.80
N VAL A 400 17.02 -13.36 12.02
CA VAL A 400 17.54 -14.65 12.52
C VAL A 400 18.62 -14.46 13.59
N LEU A 401 19.45 -13.42 13.47
CA LEU A 401 20.52 -13.12 14.40
C LEU A 401 20.03 -12.42 15.68
N LEU A 402 19.09 -11.48 15.55
CA LEU A 402 18.72 -10.58 16.64
C LEU A 402 17.45 -11.01 17.39
N ILE A 403 16.48 -11.63 16.72
CA ILE A 403 15.22 -12.02 17.36
C ILE A 403 15.44 -12.98 18.55
N PRO A 404 16.31 -14.02 18.46
CA PRO A 404 16.53 -14.91 19.61
C PRO A 404 17.02 -14.20 20.88
N ARG A 405 17.69 -13.04 20.74
CA ARG A 405 18.24 -12.28 21.87
C ARG A 405 17.34 -11.11 22.30
N TYR A 406 16.67 -10.46 21.35
CA TYR A 406 15.98 -9.20 21.56
C TYR A 406 14.47 -9.27 21.23
N GLY A 407 13.95 -10.43 20.82
CA GLY A 407 12.53 -10.62 20.49
C GLY A 407 12.04 -9.61 19.44
N ALA A 408 10.93 -8.94 19.72
CA ALA A 408 10.32 -7.95 18.85
C ALA A 408 11.27 -6.78 18.47
N LEU A 409 12.15 -6.38 19.39
CA LEU A 409 13.14 -5.32 19.11
C LEU A 409 14.16 -5.77 18.07
N GLY A 410 14.57 -7.05 18.09
CA GLY A 410 15.47 -7.61 17.08
C GLY A 410 14.88 -7.47 15.68
N ALA A 411 13.62 -7.84 15.49
CA ALA A 411 12.92 -7.66 14.23
C ALA A 411 12.76 -6.18 13.82
N ALA A 412 12.47 -5.31 14.79
CA ALA A 412 12.39 -3.87 14.51
C ALA A 412 13.72 -3.31 13.99
N ILE A 413 14.85 -3.74 14.53
CA ILE A 413 16.19 -3.36 14.05
C ILE A 413 16.42 -3.95 12.65
N GLY A 414 16.09 -5.22 12.41
CA GLY A 414 16.21 -5.88 11.11
C GLY A 414 15.43 -5.13 10.02
N LEU A 415 14.15 -4.86 10.29
CA LEU A 415 13.30 -4.10 9.38
C LEU A 415 13.79 -2.65 9.19
N ALA A 416 14.23 -1.98 10.26
CA ALA A 416 14.77 -0.63 10.19
C ALA A 416 16.00 -0.56 9.28
N CYS A 417 16.94 -1.48 9.43
CA CYS A 417 18.12 -1.58 8.56
C CYS A 417 17.73 -1.87 7.11
N ALA A 418 16.77 -2.77 6.89
CA ALA A 418 16.25 -3.07 5.55
C ALA A 418 15.54 -1.87 4.92
N MET A 419 14.73 -1.13 5.68
CA MET A 419 14.09 0.10 5.22
C MET A 419 15.12 1.16 4.82
N VAL A 420 16.14 1.36 5.64
CA VAL A 420 17.23 2.28 5.33
C VAL A 420 17.96 1.83 4.06
N ALA A 421 18.31 0.55 3.93
CA ALA A 421 18.94 0.00 2.74
C ALA A 421 18.05 0.16 1.49
N ASN A 422 16.77 -0.19 1.59
CA ASN A 422 15.80 -0.10 0.48
C ASN A 422 15.46 1.34 0.05
N ASN A 423 15.89 2.35 0.80
CA ASN A 423 15.74 3.76 0.43
C ASN A 423 17.07 4.41 0.07
N LEU A 424 18.17 4.14 0.80
CA LEU A 424 19.46 4.73 0.49
C LEU A 424 20.12 4.14 -0.77
N LEU A 425 20.00 2.83 -1.01
CA LEU A 425 20.55 2.22 -2.23
C LEU A 425 19.91 2.82 -3.50
N PRO A 426 18.57 2.86 -3.64
CA PRO A 426 17.94 3.55 -4.77
C PRO A 426 18.26 5.03 -4.82
N LEU A 427 18.41 5.73 -3.68
CA LEU A 427 18.77 7.14 -3.65
C LEU A 427 20.14 7.38 -4.29
N ILE A 428 21.14 6.56 -3.94
CA ILE A 428 22.48 6.60 -4.54
C ILE A 428 22.39 6.26 -6.04
N GLN A 429 21.60 5.26 -6.41
CA GLN A 429 21.41 4.85 -7.80
C GLN A 429 20.76 5.95 -8.64
N VAL A 430 19.71 6.60 -8.12
CA VAL A 430 19.05 7.75 -8.77
C VAL A 430 19.99 8.94 -8.87
N GLY A 431 20.74 9.23 -7.80
CA GLY A 431 21.73 10.30 -7.79
C GLY A 431 22.82 10.12 -8.85
N ARG A 432 23.33 8.89 -9.00
CA ARG A 432 24.38 8.58 -9.99
C ARG A 432 23.84 8.49 -11.42
N ALA A 433 22.69 7.88 -11.62
CA ALA A 433 22.15 7.58 -12.94
C ALA A 433 21.39 8.75 -13.55
N ALA A 434 20.50 9.40 -12.78
CA ALA A 434 19.64 10.48 -13.24
C ALA A 434 20.11 11.87 -12.78
N ARG A 435 21.07 11.93 -11.85
CA ARG A 435 21.54 13.16 -11.17
C ARG A 435 20.39 13.92 -10.51
N LEU A 436 19.45 13.18 -9.92
CA LEU A 436 18.31 13.72 -9.17
C LEU A 436 18.54 13.49 -7.67
N HIS A 437 18.07 14.43 -6.85
CA HIS A 437 18.10 14.31 -5.38
C HIS A 437 16.81 14.88 -4.76
N PRO A 438 16.35 14.37 -3.60
CA PRO A 438 15.11 14.81 -2.95
C PRO A 438 15.30 16.10 -2.15
N PHE A 439 16.54 16.51 -1.86
CA PHE A 439 16.87 17.58 -0.94
C PHE A 439 16.78 18.94 -1.63
N GLY A 440 15.55 19.51 -1.66
CA GLY A 440 15.29 20.87 -2.10
C GLY A 440 14.99 21.80 -0.92
N ARG A 441 14.92 23.11 -1.18
CA ARG A 441 14.54 24.10 -0.16
C ARG A 441 13.20 23.77 0.49
N GLY A 442 12.23 23.29 -0.29
CA GLY A 442 10.91 22.86 0.21
C GLY A 442 11.00 21.68 1.17
N THR A 443 11.81 20.68 0.86
CA THR A 443 12.03 19.50 1.72
C THR A 443 12.69 19.88 3.05
N LEU A 444 13.72 20.74 3.00
CA LEU A 444 14.39 21.22 4.21
C LEU A 444 13.47 22.06 5.10
N VAL A 445 12.69 22.96 4.51
CA VAL A 445 11.69 23.76 5.24
C VAL A 445 10.61 22.87 5.85
N ALA A 446 10.12 21.87 5.11
CA ALA A 446 9.14 20.90 5.62
C ALA A 446 9.70 20.09 6.81
N GLY A 447 10.94 19.63 6.70
CA GLY A 447 11.62 18.91 7.77
C GLY A 447 11.84 19.78 9.01
N ALA A 448 12.39 20.97 8.84
CA ALA A 448 12.62 21.90 9.95
C ALA A 448 11.31 22.28 10.66
N LEU A 449 10.26 22.59 9.88
CA LEU A 449 8.94 22.91 10.40
C LEU A 449 8.35 21.73 11.20
N SER A 450 8.44 20.52 10.68
CA SER A 450 7.96 19.31 11.35
C SER A 450 8.72 19.06 12.65
N VAL A 451 10.04 19.18 12.65
CA VAL A 451 10.88 18.99 13.84
C VAL A 451 10.57 20.05 14.91
N VAL A 452 10.42 21.31 14.53
CA VAL A 452 10.11 22.39 15.49
C VAL A 452 8.72 22.19 16.09
N CYS A 453 7.70 21.99 15.25
CA CYS A 453 6.31 21.92 15.73
C CYS A 453 5.97 20.58 16.40
N PHE A 454 6.52 19.45 15.93
CA PHE A 454 6.17 18.11 16.43
C PHE A 454 7.31 17.36 17.12
N GLY A 455 8.52 17.92 17.13
CA GLY A 455 9.65 17.44 17.92
C GLY A 455 9.90 18.32 19.15
N VAL A 456 10.32 19.58 18.92
CA VAL A 456 10.73 20.49 19.98
C VAL A 456 9.56 20.94 20.86
N LEU A 457 8.49 21.45 20.27
CA LEU A 457 7.33 21.96 21.01
C LEU A 457 6.69 20.88 21.90
N PRO A 458 6.34 19.67 21.39
CA PRO A 458 5.82 18.61 22.23
C PRO A 458 6.83 18.13 23.29
N ARG A 459 8.14 18.17 23.01
CA ARG A 459 9.16 17.84 24.02
C ARG A 459 9.14 18.80 25.19
N ILE A 460 8.91 20.08 24.95
CA ILE A 460 8.72 21.08 26.02
C ILE A 460 7.43 20.79 26.79
N VAL A 461 6.35 20.47 26.08
CA VAL A 461 5.07 20.10 26.71
C VAL A 461 5.22 18.85 27.57
N THR A 462 5.95 17.83 27.11
CA THR A 462 6.17 16.61 27.91
C THR A 462 6.98 16.86 29.18
N ALA A 463 7.87 17.84 29.18
CA ALA A 463 8.62 18.23 30.36
C ALA A 463 7.73 18.85 31.47
N VAL A 464 6.61 19.48 31.09
CA VAL A 464 5.68 20.15 32.02
C VAL A 464 4.46 19.27 32.32
N ALA A 465 3.84 18.68 31.30
CA ALA A 465 2.57 17.94 31.40
C ALA A 465 2.76 16.39 31.37
N GLY A 466 4.00 15.92 31.24
CA GLY A 466 4.31 14.49 31.15
C GLY A 466 3.97 13.86 29.79
N THR A 467 4.25 12.55 29.67
CA THR A 467 4.03 11.75 28.44
C THR A 467 2.66 11.07 28.42
N GLY A 468 1.72 11.46 29.26
CA GLY A 468 0.38 10.90 29.34
C GLY A 468 -0.59 11.45 28.28
N ALA A 469 -1.85 11.05 28.37
CA ALA A 469 -2.92 11.52 27.46
C ALA A 469 -3.11 13.04 27.51
N ILE A 470 -2.96 13.65 28.69
CA ILE A 470 -3.04 15.13 28.87
C ILE A 470 -1.89 15.80 28.11
N GLY A 471 -0.66 15.31 28.25
CA GLY A 471 0.48 15.82 27.49
C GLY A 471 0.29 15.70 25.98
N LEU A 472 -0.20 14.54 25.50
CA LEU A 472 -0.50 14.33 24.08
C LEU A 472 -1.56 15.31 23.55
N THR A 473 -2.67 15.48 24.27
CA THR A 473 -3.74 16.39 23.85
C THR A 473 -3.26 17.84 23.83
N THR A 474 -2.58 18.29 24.88
CA THR A 474 -2.00 19.64 24.97
C THR A 474 -0.99 19.89 23.85
N ALA A 475 -0.07 18.93 23.64
CA ALA A 475 0.92 19.04 22.56
C ALA A 475 0.25 19.12 21.18
N THR A 476 -0.76 18.29 20.93
CA THR A 476 -1.48 18.29 19.64
C THR A 476 -2.23 19.59 19.41
N VAL A 477 -2.94 20.10 20.44
CA VAL A 477 -3.69 21.36 20.36
C VAL A 477 -2.78 22.58 20.11
N LEU A 478 -1.55 22.54 20.58
CA LEU A 478 -0.57 23.59 20.34
C LEU A 478 0.17 23.40 19.00
N ALA A 479 0.62 22.18 18.72
CA ALA A 479 1.47 21.89 17.56
C ALA A 479 0.71 22.00 16.23
N VAL A 480 -0.53 21.49 16.14
CA VAL A 480 -1.27 21.46 14.88
C VAL A 480 -1.61 22.87 14.38
N PRO A 481 -2.17 23.80 15.18
CA PRO A 481 -2.41 25.17 14.71
C PRO A 481 -1.11 25.91 14.37
N ALA A 482 -0.06 25.76 15.18
CA ALA A 482 1.25 26.37 14.93
C ALA A 482 1.83 25.86 13.59
N PHE A 483 1.75 24.58 13.34
CA PHE A 483 2.21 23.95 12.10
C PHE A 483 1.41 24.43 10.88
N VAL A 484 0.08 24.46 10.98
CA VAL A 484 -0.80 24.95 9.89
C VAL A 484 -0.54 26.41 9.60
N ALA A 485 -0.43 27.26 10.62
CA ALA A 485 -0.12 28.68 10.45
C ALA A 485 1.25 28.91 9.81
N ALA A 486 2.28 28.18 10.26
CA ALA A 486 3.63 28.28 9.71
C ALA A 486 3.70 27.69 8.29
N ALA A 487 3.04 26.57 8.01
CA ALA A 487 2.95 26.00 6.66
C ALA A 487 2.23 26.96 5.70
N TRP A 488 1.20 27.66 6.17
CA TRP A 488 0.52 28.69 5.39
C TRP A 488 1.42 29.91 5.12
N ALA A 489 2.17 30.38 6.13
CA ALA A 489 3.14 31.47 5.96
C ALA A 489 4.26 31.10 4.98
N LEU A 490 4.71 29.84 5.02
CA LEU A 490 5.79 29.27 4.18
C LEU A 490 5.26 28.58 2.91
N ARG A 491 4.03 28.87 2.47
CA ARG A 491 3.38 28.22 1.32
C ARG A 491 4.17 28.35 0.01
N GLY A 492 4.97 29.39 -0.16
CA GLY A 492 5.84 29.60 -1.33
C GLY A 492 6.92 28.52 -1.43
N PRO A 493 7.85 28.44 -0.45
CA PRO A 493 8.88 27.39 -0.42
C PRO A 493 8.32 25.95 -0.42
N LEU A 494 7.17 25.74 0.24
CA LEU A 494 6.52 24.43 0.33
C LEU A 494 5.72 24.06 -0.94
N ALA A 495 5.67 24.93 -1.94
CA ALA A 495 4.90 24.76 -3.17
C ALA A 495 3.40 24.44 -2.96
N LEU A 496 2.82 24.86 -1.82
CA LEU A 496 1.41 24.62 -1.48
C LEU A 496 0.45 25.44 -2.35
N ASN A 497 0.93 26.45 -3.07
CA ASN A 497 0.16 27.23 -4.03
C ASN A 497 -0.39 26.33 -5.18
N ALA A 498 0.20 25.15 -5.43
CA ALA A 498 -0.31 24.19 -6.39
C ALA A 498 -1.69 23.63 -5.99
N PHE A 499 -2.05 23.64 -4.70
CA PHE A 499 -3.35 23.23 -4.18
C PHE A 499 -4.36 24.37 -4.07
N SER A 500 -3.94 25.65 -4.26
CA SER A 500 -4.88 26.75 -4.31
C SER A 500 -5.66 26.65 -5.63
N PHE A 501 -6.89 26.15 -5.54
CA PHE A 501 -7.90 26.22 -6.60
C PHE A 501 -8.28 27.71 -6.83
N ARG A 502 -7.34 28.51 -7.33
CA ARG A 502 -7.70 29.78 -7.92
C ARG A 502 -8.40 29.43 -9.22
N ARG A 503 -9.74 29.48 -9.21
CA ARG A 503 -10.56 29.56 -10.41
C ARG A 503 -9.90 30.61 -11.31
N LYS A 504 -9.08 30.20 -12.28
CA LYS A 504 -8.77 31.03 -13.42
C LYS A 504 -10.12 31.28 -14.08
N SER A 505 -10.67 32.43 -13.81
CA SER A 505 -11.89 32.91 -14.44
C SER A 505 -11.70 32.80 -15.95
N ALA A 506 -12.72 32.25 -16.62
CA ALA A 506 -12.81 32.11 -18.07
C ALA A 506 -12.79 33.44 -18.85
N SER A 507 -12.36 34.53 -18.21
CA SER A 507 -12.31 35.89 -18.80
C SER A 507 -11.12 36.17 -19.70
N SER A 508 -10.10 35.27 -19.74
CA SER A 508 -8.96 35.49 -20.67
C SER A 508 -9.08 34.74 -21.99
N GLN A 509 -10.03 33.81 -22.15
CA GLN A 509 -10.29 33.15 -23.43
C GLN A 509 -11.33 33.86 -24.29
N THR A 510 -12.19 34.64 -23.70
CA THR A 510 -13.17 35.47 -24.44
C THR A 510 -12.54 36.73 -25.06
N ALA A 511 -11.47 37.25 -24.43
CA ALA A 511 -10.75 38.40 -24.97
C ALA A 511 -9.84 38.04 -26.18
N ALA A 512 -9.35 36.80 -26.23
CA ALA A 512 -8.51 36.33 -27.36
C ALA A 512 -9.33 35.86 -28.59
N SER A 513 -10.60 35.49 -28.41
CA SER A 513 -11.50 35.10 -29.50
C SER A 513 -12.20 36.33 -30.14
N SER A 514 -12.47 37.39 -29.37
CA SER A 514 -13.03 38.65 -29.91
C SER A 514 -11.99 39.49 -30.65
N GLY A 515 -10.70 39.40 -30.30
CA GLY A 515 -9.60 40.05 -31.01
C GLY A 515 -9.28 39.44 -32.38
N ARG A 516 -9.53 38.14 -32.59
CA ARG A 516 -9.33 37.47 -33.89
C ARG A 516 -10.48 37.65 -34.87
N LEU A 517 -11.70 37.85 -34.39
CA LEU A 517 -12.85 38.14 -35.24
C LEU A 517 -12.87 39.58 -35.74
N ALA A 518 -12.23 40.53 -35.05
CA ALA A 518 -12.09 41.89 -35.49
C ALA A 518 -10.96 42.11 -36.53
N ALA A 519 -9.99 41.20 -36.63
CA ALA A 519 -8.87 41.30 -37.58
C ALA A 519 -9.16 40.67 -38.95
N THR A 520 -10.18 39.80 -39.07
CA THR A 520 -10.54 39.14 -40.33
C THR A 520 -11.67 39.85 -41.10
N GLY A 521 -12.25 40.92 -40.55
CA GLY A 521 -13.34 41.70 -41.14
C GLY A 521 -12.89 42.88 -42.02
N LYS A 522 -11.58 43.18 -42.15
CA LYS A 522 -11.09 44.39 -42.88
C LYS A 522 -10.35 44.15 -44.20
N THR A 523 -10.35 42.93 -44.75
CA THR A 523 -9.64 42.66 -46.02
C THR A 523 -10.51 41.98 -47.09
N SER A 524 -11.80 42.37 -47.21
CA SER A 524 -12.65 41.84 -48.28
C SER A 524 -13.60 42.89 -48.86
N THR A 525 -13.10 44.09 -49.12
CA THR A 525 -13.81 45.06 -50.02
C THR A 525 -12.79 45.95 -50.73
N ASN A 526 -12.09 45.36 -51.69
CA ASN A 526 -11.56 46.15 -52.80
C ASN A 526 -10.89 45.30 -53.91
N LYS A 527 -11.69 44.63 -54.77
CA LYS A 527 -11.22 44.20 -56.11
C LYS A 527 -12.41 43.72 -56.94
N SER A 528 -13.19 44.67 -57.43
CA SER A 528 -13.98 44.46 -58.61
C SER A 528 -14.26 45.82 -59.28
N ARG A 529 -13.29 46.37 -60.01
CA ARG A 529 -13.47 47.34 -61.11
C ARG A 529 -12.11 47.52 -61.78
N ARG A 530 -11.97 46.84 -62.89
CA ARG A 530 -11.23 47.22 -64.13
C ARG A 530 -10.81 45.98 -64.89
N THR A 531 -11.34 46.01 -66.00
CA THR A 531 -11.02 45.68 -67.40
C THR A 531 -11.97 44.60 -67.89
N GLY A 532 -12.77 44.93 -68.85
CA GLY A 532 -12.66 45.33 -70.17
C GLY A 532 -13.42 44.39 -71.05
#